data_b98b8dd6ffe0f7a17472aa6f8e66cf09
#
_entry.id   b98b8dd6ffe0f7a17472aa6f8e66cf09
#
_cell.length_a   1.000
_cell.length_b   1.000
_cell.length_c   1.000
_cell.angle_alpha   90.00
_cell.angle_beta   90.00
_cell.angle_gamma   90.00
#
_symmetry.space_group_name_H-M   'P 1'
#
loop_
_entity.id
_entity.type
_entity.pdbx_description
1 polymer ?
#
loop_
_entity_poly.entity_id
_entity_poly.type
_entity_poly.pdbx_seq_one_letter_code
_entity_poly.pdbx_strand_id
1 'polypeptide(L)'
;MMSLRWRQLVWRLALILGVYSLLRGVFFFWNHSLFADVVAAKVAKAFLAGVRFDLAVVFTINAPVILLTMLPWQSQPSRSYQRLTKFLFLALNCPFLLINVVDIEYVQFTGRRSDLTLLGVGRDAGVKWSSLAWEFWPLVLLGMLIMTALYFLYGRPRAPETSNARPMSIWAWAASLISILALAAVAVRGGVQKRPINLGNAAAQSHHGLTQLTLNSSFTLIRSYGKPTLKKYDYFSNWEQLRQYLRPFVNGESLLREPAPRDNVVILVVESLSAEYCGAGNGGGRYTPFLDALAAQSLFLRHHYANGRRSIEAMPSILAGLPSLMDQSLAESAYSDHPIRGLGNLLSPHGYTTSFFHGATKGTM
;
A
#
# COMPACT_ATOMS: atom_id res chain seq x y z
N MET A 1 14.94 24.73 27.18
CA MET A 1 15.86 24.36 26.05
C MET A 1 15.81 22.87 25.81
N MET A 2 15.57 22.44 24.57
CA MET A 2 15.64 21.03 24.19
C MET A 2 17.04 20.49 24.48
N SER A 3 17.15 19.34 25.16
CA SER A 3 18.44 18.68 25.42
C SER A 3 19.15 18.37 24.09
N LEU A 4 20.48 18.31 24.09
CA LEU A 4 21.28 18.00 22.89
C LEU A 4 20.83 16.69 22.22
N ARG A 5 20.39 15.70 23.02
CA ARG A 5 19.85 14.41 22.54
C ARG A 5 18.58 14.56 21.71
N TRP A 6 17.67 15.41 22.16
CA TRP A 6 16.43 15.71 21.41
C TRP A 6 16.71 16.33 20.06
N ARG A 7 17.64 17.29 20.03
CA ARG A 7 18.05 17.94 18.77
C ARG A 7 18.68 16.92 17.81
N GLN A 8 19.51 16.01 18.34
CA GLN A 8 20.13 14.95 17.53
C GLN A 8 19.08 13.94 17.01
N LEU A 9 18.11 13.54 17.84
CA LEU A 9 17.04 12.63 17.44
C LEU A 9 16.19 13.27 16.34
N VAL A 10 15.71 14.49 16.55
CA VAL A 10 14.92 15.23 15.56
C VAL A 10 15.68 15.39 14.24
N TRP A 11 16.96 15.76 14.31
CA TRP A 11 17.82 15.85 13.13
C TRP A 11 17.92 14.52 12.37
N ARG A 12 18.10 13.40 13.06
CA ARG A 12 18.21 12.07 12.46
C ARG A 12 16.90 11.63 11.79
N LEU A 13 15.78 11.87 12.45
CA LEU A 13 14.47 11.57 11.87
C LEU A 13 14.16 12.48 10.67
N ALA A 14 14.49 13.75 10.76
CA ALA A 14 14.35 14.70 9.65
C ALA A 14 15.27 14.33 8.47
N LEU A 15 16.48 13.86 8.72
CA LEU A 15 17.41 13.38 7.71
C LEU A 15 16.81 12.22 6.91
N ILE A 16 16.28 11.19 7.60
CA ILE A 16 15.64 10.06 6.93
C ILE A 16 14.40 10.51 6.15
N LEU A 17 13.57 11.37 6.73
CA LEU A 17 12.40 11.91 6.04
C LEU A 17 12.81 12.67 4.77
N GLY A 18 13.89 13.46 4.83
CA GLY A 18 14.47 14.13 3.68
C GLY A 18 14.93 13.15 2.59
N VAL A 19 15.55 12.02 2.98
CA VAL A 19 15.95 10.98 2.03
C VAL A 19 14.73 10.33 1.37
N TYR A 20 13.66 10.02 2.11
CA TYR A 20 12.42 9.51 1.51
C TYR A 20 11.82 10.50 0.52
N SER A 21 11.80 11.79 0.88
CA SER A 21 11.31 12.85 -0.02
C SER A 21 12.18 13.01 -1.28
N LEU A 22 13.50 12.88 -1.13
CA LEU A 22 14.44 12.88 -2.26
C LEU A 22 14.18 11.67 -3.19
N LEU A 23 14.07 10.47 -2.62
CA LEU A 23 13.79 9.25 -3.38
C LEU A 23 12.45 9.33 -4.11
N ARG A 24 11.44 9.97 -3.50
CA ARG A 24 10.16 10.26 -4.15
C ARG A 24 10.33 11.20 -5.35
N GLY A 25 11.19 12.22 -5.22
CA GLY A 25 11.56 13.10 -6.32
C GLY A 25 12.25 12.34 -7.45
N VAL A 26 13.25 11.51 -7.12
CA VAL A 26 13.94 10.67 -8.12
C VAL A 26 12.96 9.71 -8.80
N PHE A 27 12.07 9.08 -8.04
CA PHE A 27 11.02 8.22 -8.60
C PHE A 27 10.14 8.96 -9.60
N PHE A 28 9.72 10.19 -9.30
CA PHE A 28 8.90 11.01 -10.19
C PHE A 28 9.63 11.32 -11.50
N PHE A 29 10.87 11.78 -11.43
CA PHE A 29 11.64 12.12 -12.64
C PHE A 29 12.02 10.89 -13.46
N TRP A 30 12.39 9.78 -12.82
CA TRP A 30 12.74 8.54 -13.49
C TRP A 30 11.56 7.93 -14.23
N ASN A 31 10.39 8.00 -13.63
CA ASN A 31 9.14 7.44 -14.15
C ASN A 31 8.22 8.51 -14.74
N HIS A 32 8.76 9.59 -15.33
CA HIS A 32 7.99 10.74 -15.81
C HIS A 32 6.87 10.35 -16.79
N SER A 33 7.05 9.30 -17.57
CA SER A 33 6.05 8.78 -18.52
C SER A 33 4.73 8.35 -17.83
N LEU A 34 4.79 7.90 -16.56
CA LEU A 34 3.61 7.56 -15.79
C LEU A 34 2.75 8.78 -15.40
N PHE A 35 3.25 9.99 -15.66
CA PHE A 35 2.62 11.24 -15.24
C PHE A 35 2.32 12.19 -16.42
N ALA A 36 2.46 11.72 -17.66
CA ALA A 36 2.32 12.55 -18.85
C ALA A 36 0.95 13.27 -18.92
N ASP A 37 -0.12 12.60 -18.48
CA ASP A 37 -1.49 13.11 -18.51
C ASP A 37 -1.93 13.77 -17.18
N VAL A 38 -0.98 14.00 -16.26
CA VAL A 38 -1.31 14.44 -14.90
C VAL A 38 -0.97 15.91 -14.69
N VAL A 39 -1.97 16.68 -14.26
CA VAL A 39 -1.79 18.10 -13.92
C VAL A 39 -0.84 18.26 -12.73
N ALA A 40 0.09 19.21 -12.79
CA ALA A 40 1.11 19.46 -11.78
C ALA A 40 0.56 19.63 -10.35
N ALA A 41 -0.62 20.24 -10.19
CA ALA A 41 -1.27 20.40 -8.89
C ALA A 41 -1.63 19.03 -8.25
N LYS A 42 -2.01 18.03 -9.04
CA LYS A 42 -2.27 16.67 -8.53
C LYS A 42 -0.98 15.97 -8.13
N VAL A 43 0.11 16.19 -8.87
CA VAL A 43 1.45 15.69 -8.53
C VAL A 43 1.90 16.28 -7.19
N ALA A 44 1.82 17.58 -7.02
CA ALA A 44 2.16 18.25 -5.76
C ALA A 44 1.34 17.71 -4.57
N LYS A 45 0.04 17.50 -4.78
CA LYS A 45 -0.84 16.89 -3.77
C LYS A 45 -0.40 15.46 -3.41
N ALA A 46 0.03 14.66 -4.38
CA ALA A 46 0.55 13.32 -4.14
C ALA A 46 1.86 13.34 -3.35
N PHE A 47 2.77 14.28 -3.63
CA PHE A 47 3.98 14.51 -2.83
C PHE A 47 3.65 14.81 -1.37
N LEU A 48 2.75 15.76 -1.11
CA LEU A 48 2.33 16.13 0.24
C LEU A 48 1.65 14.96 0.97
N ALA A 49 0.76 14.25 0.27
CA ALA A 49 0.13 13.06 0.82
C ALA A 49 1.16 11.97 1.15
N GLY A 50 2.19 11.82 0.32
CA GLY A 50 3.27 10.86 0.49
C GLY A 50 4.08 11.06 1.77
N VAL A 51 4.26 12.31 2.23
CA VAL A 51 4.95 12.60 3.50
C VAL A 51 4.29 11.90 4.69
N ARG A 52 2.97 11.70 4.67
CA ARG A 52 2.27 10.95 5.73
C ARG A 52 2.69 9.49 5.78
N PHE A 53 2.91 8.88 4.62
CA PHE A 53 3.40 7.49 4.51
C PHE A 53 4.87 7.41 4.94
N ASP A 54 5.68 8.41 4.58
CA ASP A 54 7.08 8.47 4.98
C ASP A 54 7.20 8.62 6.51
N LEU A 55 6.41 9.51 7.11
CA LEU A 55 6.35 9.67 8.58
C LEU A 55 5.95 8.37 9.27
N ALA A 56 4.93 7.66 8.76
CA ALA A 56 4.50 6.39 9.34
C ALA A 56 5.65 5.36 9.33
N VAL A 57 6.40 5.28 8.24
CA VAL A 57 7.56 4.39 8.10
C VAL A 57 8.70 4.82 9.02
N VAL A 58 9.08 6.10 8.99
CA VAL A 58 10.20 6.64 9.77
C VAL A 58 10.00 6.37 11.26
N PHE A 59 8.81 6.65 11.80
CA PHE A 59 8.52 6.40 13.21
C PHE A 59 8.42 4.90 13.54
N THR A 60 7.89 4.07 12.64
CA THR A 60 7.80 2.63 12.84
C THR A 60 9.19 1.98 12.88
N ILE A 61 10.02 2.25 11.87
CA ILE A 61 11.36 1.65 11.75
C ILE A 61 12.30 2.14 12.85
N ASN A 62 12.22 3.43 13.17
CA ASN A 62 13.10 4.03 14.18
C ASN A 62 12.56 3.95 15.62
N ALA A 63 11.44 3.27 15.88
CA ALA A 63 10.92 3.10 17.24
C ALA A 63 11.98 2.59 18.25
N PRO A 64 12.80 1.56 17.92
CA PRO A 64 13.87 1.12 18.83
C PRO A 64 14.92 2.21 19.10
N VAL A 65 15.31 2.98 18.08
CA VAL A 65 16.29 4.07 18.21
C VAL A 65 15.72 5.22 19.04
N ILE A 66 14.44 5.54 18.85
CA ILE A 66 13.72 6.56 19.63
C ILE A 66 13.69 6.15 21.10
N LEU A 67 13.25 4.92 21.39
CA LEU A 67 13.17 4.40 22.76
C LEU A 67 14.54 4.39 23.43
N LEU A 68 15.58 3.86 22.77
CA LEU A 68 16.94 3.87 23.30
C LEU A 68 17.41 5.30 23.61
N THR A 69 17.17 6.25 22.69
CA THR A 69 17.58 7.64 22.90
C THR A 69 16.87 8.31 24.08
N MET A 70 15.66 7.84 24.41
CA MET A 70 14.83 8.38 25.51
C MET A 70 15.12 7.75 26.87
N LEU A 71 15.91 6.67 26.96
CA LEU A 71 16.21 6.04 28.24
C LEU A 71 16.90 7.01 29.20
N PRO A 72 16.43 7.10 30.49
CA PRO A 72 16.85 8.14 31.43
C PRO A 72 18.20 7.87 32.11
N TRP A 73 18.64 6.61 32.11
CA TRP A 73 19.77 6.13 32.91
C TRP A 73 21.16 6.62 32.50
N GLN A 74 21.25 7.39 31.43
CA GLN A 74 22.54 7.97 31.03
C GLN A 74 22.40 9.46 30.79
N SER A 75 22.84 10.28 31.73
CA SER A 75 22.96 11.72 31.54
C SER A 75 23.91 12.04 30.37
N GLN A 76 24.91 11.18 30.15
CA GLN A 76 25.85 11.28 29.02
C GLN A 76 26.11 9.89 28.43
N PRO A 77 25.68 9.63 27.18
CA PRO A 77 25.87 8.32 26.56
C PRO A 77 27.36 8.07 26.28
N SER A 78 27.84 6.91 26.74
CA SER A 78 29.19 6.43 26.43
C SER A 78 29.42 6.35 24.90
N ARG A 79 30.67 6.39 24.47
CA ARG A 79 31.02 6.21 23.05
C ARG A 79 30.46 4.89 22.46
N SER A 80 30.49 3.82 23.28
CA SER A 80 29.94 2.51 22.90
C SER A 80 28.44 2.55 22.67
N TYR A 81 27.70 3.24 23.54
CA TYR A 81 26.26 3.44 23.37
C TYR A 81 25.92 4.26 22.10
N GLN A 82 26.69 5.31 21.83
CA GLN A 82 26.52 6.11 20.59
C GLN A 82 26.85 5.29 19.34
N ARG A 83 27.84 4.40 19.39
CA ARG A 83 28.14 3.46 18.29
C ARG A 83 27.00 2.46 18.09
N LEU A 84 26.46 1.91 19.16
CA LEU A 84 25.31 0.99 19.10
C LEU A 84 24.09 1.68 18.48
N THR A 85 23.75 2.88 18.94
CA THR A 85 22.60 3.61 18.36
C THR A 85 22.81 3.98 16.91
N LYS A 86 24.06 4.32 16.50
CA LYS A 86 24.41 4.56 15.09
C LYS A 86 24.27 3.28 14.27
N PHE A 87 24.79 2.17 14.77
CA PHE A 87 24.68 0.87 14.12
C PHE A 87 23.21 0.48 13.91
N LEU A 88 22.41 0.55 14.96
CA LEU A 88 20.97 0.25 14.89
C LEU A 88 20.23 1.17 13.92
N PHE A 89 20.52 2.47 13.95
CA PHE A 89 19.93 3.41 13.02
C PHE A 89 20.23 3.04 11.57
N LEU A 90 21.48 2.74 11.23
CA LEU A 90 21.87 2.34 9.88
C LEU A 90 21.29 0.97 9.53
N ALA A 91 21.40 -0.01 10.40
CA ALA A 91 20.91 -1.38 10.19
C ALA A 91 19.39 -1.42 9.94
N LEU A 92 18.64 -0.55 10.61
CA LEU A 92 17.19 -0.46 10.43
C LEU A 92 16.79 0.33 9.16
N ASN A 93 17.48 1.42 8.86
CA ASN A 93 17.04 2.28 7.75
C ASN A 93 17.62 1.88 6.38
N CYS A 94 18.88 1.42 6.32
CA CYS A 94 19.53 1.10 5.05
C CYS A 94 18.78 0.08 4.20
N PRO A 95 18.31 -1.07 4.71
CA PRO A 95 17.58 -2.05 3.90
C PRO A 95 16.31 -1.47 3.28
N PHE A 96 15.53 -0.71 4.07
CA PHE A 96 14.29 -0.11 3.58
C PHE A 96 14.53 0.99 2.55
N LEU A 97 15.60 1.78 2.69
CA LEU A 97 15.96 2.78 1.69
C LEU A 97 16.47 2.13 0.41
N LEU A 98 17.26 1.05 0.50
CA LEU A 98 17.71 0.29 -0.68
C LEU A 98 16.54 -0.30 -1.45
N ILE A 99 15.52 -0.84 -0.76
CA ILE A 99 14.29 -1.32 -1.41
C ILE A 99 13.61 -0.17 -2.18
N ASN A 100 13.55 1.05 -1.61
CA ASN A 100 12.99 2.19 -2.33
C ASN A 100 13.83 2.58 -3.56
N VAL A 101 15.15 2.42 -3.53
CA VAL A 101 16.03 2.65 -4.69
C VAL A 101 15.75 1.61 -5.78
N VAL A 102 15.72 0.33 -5.43
CA VAL A 102 15.39 -0.76 -6.37
C VAL A 102 14.01 -0.55 -6.99
N ASP A 103 13.06 -0.08 -6.20
CA ASP A 103 11.68 0.10 -6.58
C ASP A 103 11.45 1.24 -7.59
N ILE A 104 12.43 2.13 -7.76
CA ILE A 104 12.38 3.17 -8.77
C ILE A 104 12.23 2.54 -10.17
N GLU A 105 12.94 1.45 -10.42
CA GLU A 105 12.87 0.70 -11.68
C GLU A 105 11.82 -0.41 -11.63
N TYR A 106 11.73 -1.13 -10.52
CA TYR A 106 10.86 -2.29 -10.37
C TYR A 106 9.37 -1.98 -10.66
N VAL A 107 8.92 -0.75 -10.36
CA VAL A 107 7.56 -0.30 -10.66
C VAL A 107 7.27 -0.26 -12.17
N GLN A 108 8.25 -0.06 -13.04
CA GLN A 108 8.06 -0.10 -14.49
C GLN A 108 7.66 -1.49 -14.98
N PHE A 109 8.21 -2.53 -14.36
CA PHE A 109 7.93 -3.92 -14.71
C PHE A 109 6.65 -4.45 -14.07
N THR A 110 6.38 -4.06 -12.83
CA THR A 110 5.28 -4.63 -12.04
C THR A 110 4.05 -3.75 -11.96
N GLY A 111 4.19 -2.48 -12.28
CA GLY A 111 3.16 -1.46 -12.13
C GLY A 111 2.85 -1.08 -10.67
N ARG A 112 3.59 -1.58 -9.67
CA ARG A 112 3.31 -1.36 -8.25
C ARG A 112 4.56 -1.30 -7.41
N ARG A 113 4.45 -0.71 -6.20
CA ARG A 113 5.52 -0.73 -5.21
C ARG A 113 5.78 -2.15 -4.70
N SER A 114 7.04 -2.42 -4.39
CA SER A 114 7.47 -3.70 -3.83
C SER A 114 6.77 -4.02 -2.51
N ASP A 115 6.45 -5.28 -2.35
CA ASP A 115 5.96 -5.91 -1.14
C ASP A 115 6.83 -7.12 -0.76
N LEU A 116 6.36 -7.97 0.15
CA LEU A 116 7.13 -9.16 0.55
C LEU A 116 7.35 -10.17 -0.57
N THR A 117 6.61 -10.11 -1.67
CA THR A 117 6.82 -10.99 -2.83
C THR A 117 8.17 -10.73 -3.50
N LEU A 118 8.72 -9.51 -3.38
CA LEU A 118 10.08 -9.19 -3.86
C LEU A 118 11.14 -10.12 -3.25
N LEU A 119 10.98 -10.50 -1.97
CA LEU A 119 11.91 -11.43 -1.29
C LEU A 119 11.87 -12.84 -1.89
N GLY A 120 10.75 -13.21 -2.54
CA GLY A 120 10.61 -14.46 -3.28
C GLY A 120 11.38 -14.45 -4.59
N VAL A 121 11.36 -13.34 -5.32
CA VAL A 121 12.08 -13.18 -6.60
C VAL A 121 13.59 -13.41 -6.42
N GLY A 122 14.16 -12.99 -5.30
CA GLY A 122 15.58 -13.21 -4.98
C GLY A 122 15.98 -14.67 -4.73
N ARG A 123 15.00 -15.57 -4.55
CA ARG A 123 15.22 -17.02 -4.36
C ARG A 123 15.18 -17.81 -5.66
N ASP A 124 14.66 -17.23 -6.73
CA ASP A 124 14.61 -17.89 -8.02
C ASP A 124 16.03 -18.05 -8.59
N ALA A 125 16.41 -19.28 -8.83
CA ALA A 125 17.78 -19.73 -9.13
C ALA A 125 18.36 -19.24 -10.49
N GLY A 126 17.81 -18.19 -11.08
CA GLY A 126 18.23 -17.63 -12.37
C GLY A 126 18.65 -16.16 -12.36
N VAL A 127 18.46 -15.45 -11.24
CA VAL A 127 18.74 -14.01 -11.19
C VAL A 127 20.24 -13.74 -11.14
N LYS A 128 20.79 -13.22 -12.22
CA LYS A 128 22.19 -12.75 -12.29
C LYS A 128 22.30 -11.35 -11.70
N TRP A 129 22.52 -11.25 -10.42
CA TRP A 129 22.65 -9.97 -9.69
C TRP A 129 23.71 -9.04 -10.27
N SER A 130 24.81 -9.59 -10.79
CA SER A 130 25.89 -8.81 -11.41
C SER A 130 25.43 -8.12 -12.70
N SER A 131 24.65 -8.79 -13.54
CA SER A 131 24.13 -8.18 -14.77
C SER A 131 23.08 -7.09 -14.46
N LEU A 132 22.20 -7.33 -13.50
CA LEU A 132 21.25 -6.32 -13.07
C LEU A 132 21.96 -5.10 -12.47
N ALA A 133 22.99 -5.30 -11.65
CA ALA A 133 23.77 -4.19 -11.08
C ALA A 133 24.50 -3.38 -12.17
N TRP A 134 24.95 -4.03 -13.24
CA TRP A 134 25.57 -3.36 -14.37
C TRP A 134 24.55 -2.61 -15.23
N GLU A 135 23.40 -3.18 -15.49
CA GLU A 135 22.33 -2.57 -16.25
C GLU A 135 21.75 -1.33 -15.55
N PHE A 136 21.53 -1.42 -14.24
CA PHE A 136 20.96 -0.35 -13.42
C PHE A 136 22.02 0.39 -12.56
N TRP A 137 23.25 0.52 -13.07
CA TRP A 137 24.35 1.15 -12.35
C TRP A 137 24.04 2.55 -11.78
N PRO A 138 23.20 3.42 -12.40
CA PRO A 138 22.89 4.72 -11.81
C PRO A 138 22.13 4.58 -10.48
N LEU A 139 21.23 3.59 -10.37
CA LEU A 139 20.50 3.32 -9.13
C LEU A 139 21.40 2.70 -8.06
N VAL A 140 22.35 1.83 -8.48
CA VAL A 140 23.38 1.29 -7.57
C VAL A 140 24.23 2.42 -7.01
N LEU A 141 24.68 3.35 -7.88
CA LEU A 141 25.45 4.53 -7.45
C LEU A 141 24.62 5.43 -6.50
N LEU A 142 23.35 5.68 -6.83
CA LEU A 142 22.43 6.43 -5.96
C LEU A 142 22.32 5.77 -4.57
N GLY A 143 22.15 4.45 -4.53
CA GLY A 143 22.09 3.68 -3.27
C GLY A 143 23.36 3.83 -2.46
N MET A 144 24.54 3.67 -3.08
CA MET A 144 25.83 3.87 -2.42
C MET A 144 26.01 5.29 -1.90
N LEU A 145 25.62 6.31 -2.68
CA LEU A 145 25.69 7.71 -2.28
C LEU A 145 24.81 7.98 -1.05
N ILE A 146 23.57 7.49 -1.07
CA ILE A 146 22.63 7.64 0.07
C ILE A 146 23.19 6.96 1.32
N MET A 147 23.67 5.72 1.23
CA MET A 147 24.24 5.01 2.37
C MET A 147 25.46 5.74 2.95
N THR A 148 26.35 6.21 2.08
CA THR A 148 27.54 6.97 2.45
C THR A 148 27.16 8.28 3.10
N ALA A 149 26.23 9.03 2.50
CA ALA A 149 25.73 10.29 3.06
C ALA A 149 25.10 10.08 4.46
N LEU A 150 24.26 9.05 4.63
CA LEU A 150 23.68 8.72 5.93
C LEU A 150 24.74 8.41 6.98
N TYR A 151 25.77 7.65 6.62
CA TYR A 151 26.86 7.30 7.53
C TYR A 151 27.58 8.55 8.05
N PHE A 152 27.87 9.53 7.18
CA PHE A 152 28.56 10.74 7.54
C PHE A 152 27.65 11.77 8.23
N LEU A 153 26.42 11.97 7.72
CA LEU A 153 25.46 12.95 8.25
C LEU A 153 24.85 12.54 9.60
N TYR A 154 24.86 11.26 9.93
CA TYR A 154 24.49 10.80 11.27
C TYR A 154 25.39 11.43 12.35
N GLY A 155 26.63 11.74 12.00
CA GLY A 155 27.64 12.32 12.89
C GLY A 155 28.52 11.25 13.57
N ARG A 156 29.65 11.75 14.10
CA ARG A 156 30.60 10.93 14.85
C ARG A 156 30.20 10.83 16.32
N PRO A 157 30.45 9.70 17.00
CA PRO A 157 30.33 9.62 18.45
C PRO A 157 31.25 10.65 19.10
N ARG A 158 30.67 11.50 19.95
CA ARG A 158 31.42 12.53 20.70
C ARG A 158 31.84 11.99 22.05
N ALA A 159 32.96 12.47 22.57
CA ALA A 159 33.33 12.20 23.94
C ALA A 159 32.22 12.72 24.89
N PRO A 160 31.97 12.07 26.02
CA PRO A 160 31.11 12.63 27.05
C PRO A 160 31.67 14.01 27.44
N GLU A 161 30.90 15.06 27.22
CA GLU A 161 31.28 16.36 27.72
C GLU A 161 31.08 16.36 29.25
N THR A 162 32.06 16.79 29.97
CA THR A 162 31.95 17.07 31.43
C THR A 162 31.11 18.34 31.60
N SER A 163 29.88 18.27 31.21
CA SER A 163 28.94 19.39 31.30
C SER A 163 28.32 19.40 32.69
N ASN A 164 28.44 20.51 33.41
CA ASN A 164 27.68 20.82 34.63
C ASN A 164 26.17 21.02 34.38
N ALA A 165 25.66 20.46 33.28
CA ALA A 165 24.23 20.53 32.97
C ALA A 165 23.42 19.81 34.03
N ARG A 166 22.54 20.55 34.71
CA ARG A 166 21.60 19.96 35.68
C ARG A 166 20.86 18.80 35.07
N PRO A 167 20.74 17.65 35.77
CA PRO A 167 19.95 16.52 35.31
C PRO A 167 18.52 16.99 35.06
N MET A 168 17.93 16.54 33.94
CA MET A 168 16.54 16.84 33.65
C MET A 168 15.63 16.22 34.74
N SER A 169 14.66 16.98 35.22
CA SER A 169 13.72 16.45 36.20
C SER A 169 12.96 15.25 35.64
N ILE A 170 12.59 14.30 36.50
CA ILE A 170 11.84 13.11 36.09
C ILE A 170 10.54 13.47 35.42
N TRP A 171 9.89 14.54 35.84
CA TRP A 171 8.63 15.03 35.22
C TRP A 171 8.86 15.59 33.84
N ALA A 172 9.92 16.36 33.61
CA ALA A 172 10.29 16.88 32.29
C ALA A 172 10.66 15.73 31.34
N TRP A 173 11.35 14.71 31.84
CA TRP A 173 11.64 13.51 31.07
C TRP A 173 10.38 12.74 30.71
N ALA A 174 9.48 12.49 31.67
CA ALA A 174 8.21 11.79 31.44
C ALA A 174 7.33 12.54 30.44
N ALA A 175 7.20 13.85 30.59
CA ALA A 175 6.46 14.69 29.64
C ALA A 175 7.05 14.61 28.22
N SER A 176 8.37 14.60 28.10
CA SER A 176 9.07 14.45 26.83
C SER A 176 8.82 13.09 26.20
N LEU A 177 8.87 12.02 26.99
CA LEU A 177 8.60 10.65 26.52
C LEU A 177 7.15 10.52 26.05
N ILE A 178 6.19 11.00 26.84
CA ILE A 178 4.76 10.98 26.45
C ILE A 178 4.55 11.75 25.16
N SER A 179 5.17 12.93 25.02
CA SER A 179 5.03 13.77 23.81
C SER A 179 5.56 13.05 22.56
N ILE A 180 6.73 12.39 22.63
CA ILE A 180 7.28 11.68 21.47
C ILE A 180 6.46 10.43 21.15
N LEU A 181 5.97 9.72 22.17
CA LEU A 181 5.12 8.55 21.95
C LEU A 181 3.77 8.94 21.33
N ALA A 182 3.18 10.03 21.79
CA ALA A 182 1.95 10.58 21.18
C ALA A 182 2.18 10.99 19.71
N LEU A 183 3.29 11.70 19.46
CA LEU A 183 3.67 12.08 18.08
C LEU A 183 3.92 10.84 17.22
N ALA A 184 4.63 9.85 17.75
CA ALA A 184 4.88 8.59 17.06
C ALA A 184 3.57 7.85 16.76
N ALA A 185 2.65 7.78 17.71
CA ALA A 185 1.34 7.16 17.51
C ALA A 185 0.54 7.84 16.38
N VAL A 186 0.51 9.19 16.36
CA VAL A 186 -0.14 9.95 15.30
C VAL A 186 0.56 9.74 13.95
N ALA A 187 1.90 9.74 13.93
CA ALA A 187 2.68 9.55 12.72
C ALA A 187 2.48 8.14 12.12
N VAL A 188 2.59 7.09 12.95
CA VAL A 188 2.39 5.68 12.54
C VAL A 188 0.96 5.45 12.07
N ARG A 189 -0.01 6.09 12.74
CA ARG A 189 -1.41 6.06 12.31
C ARG A 189 -1.65 6.84 11.02
N GLY A 190 -0.75 7.72 10.62
CA GLY A 190 -0.84 8.60 9.45
C GLY A 190 -1.77 9.79 9.66
N GLY A 191 -2.08 10.16 10.91
CA GLY A 191 -2.93 11.28 11.31
C GLY A 191 -4.00 10.90 12.35
N VAL A 192 -4.96 11.80 12.56
CA VAL A 192 -6.01 11.66 13.58
C VAL A 192 -7.32 11.07 13.04
N GLN A 193 -7.34 10.56 11.81
CA GLN A 193 -8.51 9.95 11.19
C GLN A 193 -8.99 8.70 11.96
N LYS A 194 -10.26 8.29 11.76
CA LYS A 194 -10.87 7.13 12.45
C LYS A 194 -10.13 5.81 12.20
N ARG A 195 -9.68 5.55 10.96
CA ARG A 195 -8.91 4.35 10.58
C ARG A 195 -7.45 4.69 10.34
N PRO A 196 -6.49 3.83 10.70
CA PRO A 196 -5.08 4.01 10.35
C PRO A 196 -4.90 4.10 8.83
N ILE A 197 -3.84 4.81 8.41
CA ILE A 197 -3.46 4.91 7.00
C ILE A 197 -3.20 3.53 6.39
N ASN A 198 -3.74 3.31 5.21
CA ASN A 198 -3.60 2.06 4.44
C ASN A 198 -3.33 2.34 2.96
N LEU A 199 -3.13 1.30 2.16
CA LEU A 199 -2.87 1.42 0.72
C LEU A 199 -4.02 2.10 -0.03
N GLY A 200 -5.27 1.85 0.36
CA GLY A 200 -6.46 2.49 -0.23
C GLY A 200 -6.47 4.01 -0.10
N ASN A 201 -5.83 4.58 0.94
CA ASN A 201 -5.70 6.03 1.05
C ASN A 201 -4.82 6.65 -0.04
N ALA A 202 -3.84 5.92 -0.55
CA ALA A 202 -3.05 6.34 -1.71
C ALA A 202 -3.84 6.14 -3.02
N ALA A 203 -4.56 5.03 -3.17
CA ALA A 203 -5.40 4.72 -4.32
C ALA A 203 -6.53 5.76 -4.54
N ALA A 204 -6.94 6.47 -3.50
CA ALA A 204 -7.89 7.58 -3.58
C ALA A 204 -7.46 8.73 -4.51
N GLN A 205 -6.21 8.74 -5.01
CA GLN A 205 -5.72 9.68 -6.03
C GLN A 205 -6.35 9.46 -7.42
N SER A 206 -7.06 8.34 -7.63
CA SER A 206 -7.76 8.00 -8.89
C SER A 206 -6.85 7.94 -10.13
N HIS A 207 -5.55 7.87 -9.96
CA HIS A 207 -4.56 7.73 -11.03
C HIS A 207 -3.43 6.82 -10.56
N HIS A 208 -3.10 5.82 -11.36
CA HIS A 208 -2.15 4.78 -10.99
C HIS A 208 -0.76 5.36 -10.61
N GLY A 209 -0.18 6.19 -11.48
CA GLY A 209 1.11 6.84 -11.20
C GLY A 209 1.10 7.67 -9.92
N LEU A 210 0.02 8.42 -9.65
CA LEU A 210 -0.10 9.21 -8.41
C LEU A 210 -0.20 8.32 -7.16
N THR A 211 -0.86 7.17 -7.27
CA THR A 211 -0.88 6.16 -6.20
C THR A 211 0.52 5.69 -5.87
N GLN A 212 1.32 5.30 -6.89
CA GLN A 212 2.69 4.84 -6.71
C GLN A 212 3.61 5.96 -6.21
N LEU A 213 3.39 7.21 -6.63
CA LEU A 213 4.11 8.38 -6.14
C LEU A 213 3.80 8.68 -4.67
N THR A 214 2.55 8.50 -4.24
CA THR A 214 2.12 8.73 -2.86
C THR A 214 2.67 7.67 -1.91
N LEU A 215 2.69 6.42 -2.32
CA LEU A 215 3.27 5.30 -1.55
C LEU A 215 4.80 5.37 -1.51
N ASN A 216 5.38 4.68 -0.54
CA ASN A 216 6.78 4.27 -0.55
C ASN A 216 6.89 2.77 -0.29
N SER A 217 7.94 2.15 -0.80
CA SER A 217 8.15 0.70 -0.78
C SER A 217 8.33 0.13 0.63
N SER A 218 8.86 0.94 1.55
CA SER A 218 8.99 0.54 2.94
C SER A 218 7.62 0.38 3.60
N PHE A 219 6.68 1.28 3.29
CA PHE A 219 5.31 1.21 3.80
C PHE A 219 4.59 -0.02 3.24
N THR A 220 4.67 -0.24 1.93
CA THR A 220 4.04 -1.40 1.27
C THR A 220 4.61 -2.71 1.81
N LEU A 221 5.93 -2.80 1.99
CA LEU A 221 6.60 -3.95 2.57
C LEU A 221 6.13 -4.24 4.01
N ILE A 222 6.14 -3.24 4.90
CA ILE A 222 5.69 -3.40 6.28
C ILE A 222 4.21 -3.80 6.32
N ARG A 223 3.39 -3.21 5.48
CA ARG A 223 1.95 -3.49 5.44
C ARG A 223 1.57 -4.80 4.74
N SER A 224 2.47 -5.37 3.95
CA SER A 224 2.27 -6.70 3.37
C SER A 224 2.64 -7.84 4.32
N TYR A 225 3.38 -7.54 5.39
CA TYR A 225 3.73 -8.55 6.40
C TYR A 225 2.49 -9.11 7.08
N GLY A 226 2.38 -10.42 7.08
CA GLY A 226 1.22 -11.14 7.66
C GLY A 226 -0.07 -11.02 6.88
N LYS A 227 -0.07 -10.37 5.69
CA LYS A 227 -1.25 -10.39 4.83
C LYS A 227 -1.40 -11.73 4.13
N PRO A 228 -2.65 -12.22 3.97
CA PRO A 228 -2.91 -13.46 3.28
C PRO A 228 -2.56 -13.36 1.80
N THR A 229 -2.02 -14.44 1.29
CA THR A 229 -1.75 -14.66 -0.14
C THR A 229 -2.54 -15.85 -0.63
N LEU A 230 -2.76 -15.95 -1.94
CA LEU A 230 -3.30 -17.14 -2.56
C LEU A 230 -2.35 -18.32 -2.30
N LYS A 231 -2.88 -19.37 -1.72
CA LYS A 231 -2.16 -20.64 -1.59
C LYS A 231 -2.17 -21.34 -2.95
N LYS A 232 -1.00 -21.74 -3.40
CA LYS A 232 -0.90 -22.59 -4.58
C LYS A 232 -1.25 -24.03 -4.18
N TYR A 233 -2.25 -24.57 -4.86
CA TYR A 233 -2.62 -25.99 -4.75
C TYR A 233 -2.49 -26.64 -6.11
N ASP A 234 -1.69 -27.67 -6.21
CA ASP A 234 -1.52 -28.44 -7.45
C ASP A 234 -2.54 -29.60 -7.45
N TYR A 235 -3.81 -29.26 -7.70
CA TYR A 235 -4.89 -30.26 -7.78
C TYR A 235 -4.83 -31.13 -9.04
N PHE A 236 -4.14 -30.65 -10.07
CA PHE A 236 -4.05 -31.31 -11.37
C PHE A 236 -2.60 -31.40 -11.81
N SER A 237 -2.22 -32.54 -12.37
CA SER A 237 -0.85 -32.81 -12.80
C SER A 237 -0.46 -32.03 -14.07
N ASN A 238 -1.44 -31.71 -14.92
CA ASN A 238 -1.23 -30.97 -16.16
C ASN A 238 -2.49 -30.19 -16.58
N TRP A 239 -2.33 -29.36 -17.60
CA TRP A 239 -3.37 -28.47 -18.11
C TRP A 239 -4.49 -29.23 -18.83
N GLU A 240 -4.21 -30.36 -19.47
CA GLU A 240 -5.19 -31.22 -20.14
C GLU A 240 -6.16 -31.84 -19.13
N GLN A 241 -5.66 -32.30 -18.01
CA GLN A 241 -6.48 -32.82 -16.91
C GLN A 241 -7.39 -31.74 -16.33
N LEU A 242 -6.86 -30.51 -16.14
CA LEU A 242 -7.66 -29.39 -15.69
C LEU A 242 -8.81 -29.06 -16.67
N ARG A 243 -8.55 -29.07 -17.99
CA ARG A 243 -9.55 -28.80 -19.03
C ARG A 243 -10.74 -29.76 -19.02
N GLN A 244 -10.57 -31.00 -18.57
CA GLN A 244 -11.66 -31.95 -18.45
C GLN A 244 -12.71 -31.52 -17.42
N TYR A 245 -12.28 -30.82 -16.38
CA TYR A 245 -13.13 -30.34 -15.29
C TYR A 245 -13.59 -28.89 -15.48
N LEU A 246 -12.72 -28.07 -16.01
CA LEU A 246 -13.00 -26.65 -16.28
C LEU A 246 -13.60 -26.54 -17.69
N ARG A 247 -14.90 -26.32 -17.78
CA ARG A 247 -15.57 -25.87 -18.97
C ARG A 247 -15.85 -24.35 -18.85
N PRO A 248 -14.81 -23.49 -18.88
CA PRO A 248 -14.95 -22.05 -18.60
C PRO A 248 -15.76 -21.35 -19.69
N PHE A 249 -15.81 -21.95 -20.87
CA PHE A 249 -16.57 -21.43 -22.00
C PHE A 249 -17.48 -22.54 -22.52
N VAL A 250 -18.75 -22.42 -22.24
CA VAL A 250 -19.75 -23.11 -23.03
C VAL A 250 -19.61 -22.50 -24.41
N ASN A 251 -19.29 -23.31 -25.43
CA ASN A 251 -19.44 -22.94 -26.82
C ASN A 251 -20.96 -22.82 -27.11
N GLY A 252 -21.61 -21.88 -26.39
CA GLY A 252 -22.93 -21.43 -26.72
C GLY A 252 -22.81 -20.53 -27.93
N GLU A 253 -23.61 -20.77 -28.97
CA GLU A 253 -23.89 -19.77 -29.95
C GLU A 253 -24.19 -18.47 -29.20
N SER A 254 -23.50 -17.40 -29.57
CA SER A 254 -23.71 -16.10 -28.94
C SER A 254 -25.21 -15.81 -28.93
N LEU A 255 -25.83 -15.74 -27.78
CA LEU A 255 -27.21 -15.30 -27.63
C LEU A 255 -27.36 -13.84 -28.04
N LEU A 256 -26.24 -13.14 -28.26
CA LEU A 256 -26.18 -11.79 -28.80
C LEU A 256 -26.29 -11.89 -30.32
N ARG A 257 -27.49 -11.83 -30.82
CA ARG A 257 -27.78 -11.53 -32.20
C ARG A 257 -27.33 -10.10 -32.46
N GLU A 258 -26.36 -9.94 -33.37
CA GLU A 258 -25.80 -8.67 -33.85
C GLU A 258 -25.16 -7.75 -32.80
N PRO A 259 -24.22 -6.88 -33.19
CA PRO A 259 -23.68 -5.90 -32.26
C PRO A 259 -24.84 -5.06 -31.73
N ALA A 260 -25.21 -5.30 -30.47
CA ALA A 260 -26.23 -4.52 -29.79
C ALA A 260 -25.88 -3.02 -29.88
N PRO A 261 -26.89 -2.13 -30.08
CA PRO A 261 -26.66 -0.71 -29.94
C PRO A 261 -25.90 -0.45 -28.62
N ARG A 262 -25.09 0.59 -28.60
CA ARG A 262 -24.28 0.97 -27.39
C ARG A 262 -25.20 1.42 -26.27
N ASP A 263 -25.80 0.47 -25.57
CA ASP A 263 -26.72 0.73 -24.48
C ASP A 263 -25.96 1.21 -23.24
N ASN A 264 -26.60 2.06 -22.46
CA ASN A 264 -26.10 2.42 -21.15
C ASN A 264 -26.28 1.27 -20.18
N VAL A 265 -25.25 0.98 -19.38
CA VAL A 265 -25.25 -0.09 -18.37
C VAL A 265 -25.20 0.52 -16.98
N VAL A 266 -26.20 0.21 -16.16
CA VAL A 266 -26.24 0.61 -14.74
C VAL A 266 -26.19 -0.64 -13.86
N ILE A 267 -25.19 -0.74 -13.00
CA ILE A 267 -25.04 -1.83 -12.04
C ILE A 267 -25.38 -1.29 -10.65
N LEU A 268 -26.47 -1.78 -10.07
CA LEU A 268 -26.92 -1.43 -8.72
C LEU A 268 -26.50 -2.53 -7.75
N VAL A 269 -25.55 -2.23 -6.87
CA VAL A 269 -25.12 -3.13 -5.80
C VAL A 269 -25.79 -2.69 -4.50
N VAL A 270 -26.77 -3.47 -4.04
CA VAL A 270 -27.55 -3.16 -2.84
C VAL A 270 -26.98 -3.89 -1.65
N GLU A 271 -26.53 -3.12 -0.64
CA GLU A 271 -25.97 -3.64 0.60
C GLU A 271 -27.01 -4.42 1.41
N SER A 272 -26.60 -5.57 1.95
CA SER A 272 -27.40 -6.38 2.89
C SER A 272 -28.79 -6.82 2.36
N LEU A 273 -29.01 -6.83 1.05
CA LEU A 273 -30.22 -7.37 0.44
C LEU A 273 -30.14 -8.88 0.33
N SER A 274 -30.90 -9.58 1.17
CA SER A 274 -30.99 -11.04 1.15
C SER A 274 -32.22 -11.48 0.35
N ALA A 275 -32.11 -12.64 -0.32
CA ALA A 275 -33.23 -13.30 -0.98
C ALA A 275 -34.42 -13.56 -0.04
N GLU A 276 -34.14 -13.72 1.25
CA GLU A 276 -35.14 -13.86 2.32
C GLU A 276 -36.14 -12.71 2.37
N TYR A 277 -35.69 -11.48 2.07
CA TYR A 277 -36.50 -10.27 2.07
C TYR A 277 -37.06 -9.90 0.69
N CYS A 278 -36.64 -10.58 -0.36
CA CYS A 278 -37.09 -10.34 -1.74
C CYS A 278 -38.25 -11.29 -2.07
N GLY A 279 -39.44 -10.77 -2.35
CA GLY A 279 -40.62 -11.56 -2.63
C GLY A 279 -40.45 -12.46 -3.86
N ALA A 280 -39.79 -12.00 -4.90
CA ALA A 280 -39.43 -12.77 -6.08
C ALA A 280 -38.47 -13.93 -5.75
N GLY A 281 -37.62 -13.79 -4.71
CA GLY A 281 -36.66 -14.78 -4.26
C GLY A 281 -37.24 -15.87 -3.35
N ASN A 282 -38.17 -15.51 -2.45
CA ASN A 282 -38.68 -16.41 -1.40
C ASN A 282 -40.15 -16.84 -1.56
N GLY A 283 -40.83 -16.41 -2.63
CA GLY A 283 -42.20 -16.86 -2.93
C GLY A 283 -43.30 -16.08 -2.23
N GLY A 284 -43.09 -14.94 -1.60
CA GLY A 284 -44.21 -14.20 -1.04
C GLY A 284 -43.94 -13.06 -0.03
N GLY A 285 -42.71 -12.61 0.13
CA GLY A 285 -42.42 -11.45 0.97
C GLY A 285 -42.94 -10.14 0.39
N ARG A 286 -43.43 -9.23 1.26
CA ARG A 286 -43.95 -7.91 0.83
C ARG A 286 -42.97 -6.75 1.06
N TYR A 287 -41.68 -7.07 1.30
CA TYR A 287 -40.71 -6.04 1.69
C TYR A 287 -40.11 -5.30 0.51
N THR A 288 -40.14 -5.89 -0.69
CA THR A 288 -39.52 -5.34 -1.91
C THR A 288 -40.47 -5.28 -3.09
N PRO A 289 -41.66 -4.59 -2.96
CA PRO A 289 -42.70 -4.65 -3.98
C PRO A 289 -42.24 -4.11 -5.35
N PHE A 290 -41.36 -3.09 -5.35
CA PHE A 290 -40.79 -2.56 -6.60
C PHE A 290 -39.83 -3.58 -7.27
N LEU A 291 -38.95 -4.21 -6.50
CA LEU A 291 -38.03 -5.22 -7.04
C LEU A 291 -38.78 -6.46 -7.51
N ASP A 292 -39.84 -6.83 -6.82
CA ASP A 292 -40.69 -7.98 -7.19
C ASP A 292 -41.40 -7.72 -8.52
N ALA A 293 -41.94 -6.51 -8.68
CA ALA A 293 -42.59 -6.09 -9.95
C ALA A 293 -41.55 -6.00 -11.09
N LEU A 294 -40.36 -5.49 -10.83
CA LEU A 294 -39.26 -5.44 -11.78
C LEU A 294 -38.80 -6.85 -12.18
N ALA A 295 -38.66 -7.76 -11.22
CA ALA A 295 -38.26 -9.15 -11.45
C ALA A 295 -39.26 -9.89 -12.37
N ALA A 296 -40.57 -9.59 -12.23
CA ALA A 296 -41.60 -10.14 -13.08
C ALA A 296 -41.52 -9.72 -14.55
N GLN A 297 -40.84 -8.60 -14.84
CA GLN A 297 -40.69 -8.00 -16.18
C GLN A 297 -39.27 -8.08 -16.74
N SER A 298 -38.40 -8.82 -16.06
CA SER A 298 -36.97 -8.89 -16.39
C SER A 298 -36.43 -10.32 -16.32
N LEU A 299 -35.19 -10.52 -16.70
CA LEU A 299 -34.48 -11.77 -16.48
C LEU A 299 -34.10 -11.88 -14.99
N PHE A 300 -34.80 -12.71 -14.25
CA PHE A 300 -34.55 -12.97 -12.84
C PHE A 300 -33.82 -14.30 -12.63
N LEU A 301 -32.60 -14.24 -12.10
CA LEU A 301 -31.75 -15.40 -11.87
C LEU A 301 -31.96 -15.94 -10.45
N ARG A 302 -32.88 -16.90 -10.28
CA ARG A 302 -33.23 -17.49 -8.96
C ARG A 302 -32.08 -18.25 -8.30
N HIS A 303 -31.24 -18.90 -9.08
CA HIS A 303 -30.14 -19.74 -8.61
C HIS A 303 -28.79 -19.05 -8.76
N HIS A 304 -28.75 -17.75 -8.46
CA HIS A 304 -27.51 -16.99 -8.44
C HIS A 304 -26.92 -17.00 -7.04
N TYR A 305 -25.63 -17.37 -6.96
CA TYR A 305 -24.91 -17.44 -5.69
C TYR A 305 -23.85 -16.35 -5.63
N ALA A 306 -23.76 -15.69 -4.47
CA ALA A 306 -22.75 -14.68 -4.25
C ALA A 306 -21.34 -15.31 -4.20
N ASN A 307 -20.38 -14.66 -4.83
CA ASN A 307 -18.98 -15.09 -4.83
C ASN A 307 -18.18 -14.58 -3.62
N GLY A 308 -18.79 -13.89 -2.69
CA GLY A 308 -18.20 -13.39 -1.46
C GLY A 308 -19.26 -13.31 -0.37
N ARG A 309 -18.84 -13.39 0.88
CA ARG A 309 -19.72 -13.30 2.06
C ARG A 309 -19.96 -11.84 2.47
N ARG A 310 -19.04 -10.94 2.11
CA ARG A 310 -19.10 -9.50 2.37
C ARG A 310 -19.09 -8.75 1.06
N SER A 311 -19.70 -7.57 1.01
CA SER A 311 -19.73 -6.70 -0.17
C SER A 311 -18.32 -6.37 -0.70
N ILE A 312 -17.36 -6.12 0.18
CA ILE A 312 -15.95 -5.87 -0.19
C ILE A 312 -15.29 -7.07 -0.90
N GLU A 313 -15.76 -8.29 -0.65
CA GLU A 313 -15.29 -9.51 -1.32
C GLU A 313 -15.97 -9.70 -2.69
N ALA A 314 -17.20 -9.25 -2.82
CA ALA A 314 -17.97 -9.37 -4.06
C ALA A 314 -17.57 -8.34 -5.12
N MET A 315 -17.10 -7.16 -4.73
CA MET A 315 -16.76 -6.08 -5.65
C MET A 315 -15.75 -6.47 -6.74
N PRO A 316 -14.64 -7.16 -6.46
CA PRO A 316 -13.73 -7.64 -7.50
C PRO A 316 -14.38 -8.62 -8.47
N SER A 317 -15.32 -9.44 -8.00
CA SER A 317 -16.05 -10.39 -8.85
C SER A 317 -17.02 -9.67 -9.79
N ILE A 318 -17.73 -8.66 -9.30
CA ILE A 318 -18.70 -7.88 -10.08
C ILE A 318 -17.97 -7.00 -11.12
N LEU A 319 -16.92 -6.31 -10.70
CA LEU A 319 -16.26 -5.28 -11.54
C LEU A 319 -15.15 -5.81 -12.43
N ALA A 320 -14.54 -6.94 -12.07
CA ALA A 320 -13.37 -7.48 -12.77
C ALA A 320 -13.42 -8.98 -13.05
N GLY A 321 -14.51 -9.66 -12.71
CA GLY A 321 -14.66 -11.10 -12.90
C GLY A 321 -13.70 -11.94 -12.05
N LEU A 322 -13.12 -11.38 -10.98
CA LEU A 322 -12.17 -12.08 -10.12
C LEU A 322 -12.91 -12.81 -8.97
N PRO A 323 -12.87 -14.13 -8.91
CA PRO A 323 -13.55 -14.86 -7.86
C PRO A 323 -12.87 -14.64 -6.51
N SER A 324 -13.67 -14.68 -5.42
CA SER A 324 -13.17 -14.62 -4.05
C SER A 324 -12.58 -15.98 -3.66
N LEU A 325 -11.28 -16.16 -3.86
CA LEU A 325 -10.56 -17.42 -3.60
C LEU A 325 -9.79 -17.41 -2.27
N MET A 326 -9.91 -16.35 -1.49
CA MET A 326 -9.22 -16.18 -0.21
C MET A 326 -10.23 -16.02 0.92
N ASP A 327 -9.82 -16.34 2.15
CA ASP A 327 -10.63 -16.11 3.35
C ASP A 327 -10.83 -14.62 3.67
N GLN A 328 -10.03 -13.76 3.07
CA GLN A 328 -10.10 -12.30 3.21
C GLN A 328 -10.33 -11.63 1.86
N SER A 329 -10.88 -10.43 1.89
CA SER A 329 -11.12 -9.66 0.68
C SER A 329 -9.80 -9.33 -0.06
N LEU A 330 -9.87 -9.21 -1.38
CA LEU A 330 -8.74 -8.79 -2.21
C LEU A 330 -8.15 -7.45 -1.72
N ALA A 331 -9.00 -6.51 -1.30
CA ALA A 331 -8.59 -5.21 -0.78
C ALA A 331 -7.80 -5.29 0.54
N GLU A 332 -7.98 -6.35 1.33
CA GLU A 332 -7.27 -6.59 2.60
C GLU A 332 -6.05 -7.51 2.44
N SER A 333 -5.89 -8.12 1.28
CA SER A 333 -4.83 -9.08 0.95
C SER A 333 -3.52 -8.43 0.54
N ALA A 334 -2.50 -9.25 0.27
CA ALA A 334 -1.25 -8.82 -0.33
C ALA A 334 -1.43 -8.24 -1.76
N TYR A 335 -2.56 -8.48 -2.38
CA TYR A 335 -2.89 -8.05 -3.76
C TYR A 335 -3.68 -6.75 -3.83
N SER A 336 -3.86 -6.04 -2.72
CA SER A 336 -4.70 -4.84 -2.62
C SER A 336 -4.26 -3.66 -3.51
N ASP A 337 -3.03 -3.64 -3.95
CA ASP A 337 -2.42 -2.61 -4.81
C ASP A 337 -2.08 -3.10 -6.22
N HIS A 338 -2.48 -4.34 -6.56
CA HIS A 338 -2.28 -4.86 -7.91
C HIS A 338 -3.14 -4.10 -8.92
N PRO A 339 -2.59 -3.79 -10.11
CA PRO A 339 -3.38 -3.22 -11.18
C PRO A 339 -4.37 -4.26 -11.71
N ILE A 340 -5.65 -4.02 -11.48
CA ILE A 340 -6.74 -4.89 -11.94
C ILE A 340 -7.49 -4.16 -13.05
N ARG A 341 -7.67 -4.83 -14.19
CA ARG A 341 -8.51 -4.34 -15.26
C ARG A 341 -9.96 -4.75 -15.00
N GLY A 342 -10.79 -3.77 -14.73
CA GLY A 342 -12.24 -3.98 -14.55
C GLY A 342 -13.05 -3.49 -15.73
N LEU A 343 -14.38 -3.57 -15.62
CA LEU A 343 -15.34 -3.15 -16.64
C LEU A 343 -15.05 -1.73 -17.17
N GLY A 344 -14.71 -0.78 -16.30
CA GLY A 344 -14.37 0.58 -16.72
C GLY A 344 -13.19 0.63 -17.70
N ASN A 345 -12.13 -0.15 -17.44
CA ASN A 345 -10.97 -0.22 -18.33
C ASN A 345 -11.29 -0.91 -19.66
N LEU A 346 -12.20 -1.87 -19.65
CA LEU A 346 -12.62 -2.60 -20.85
C LEU A 346 -13.54 -1.75 -21.75
N LEU A 347 -14.42 -0.96 -21.14
CA LEU A 347 -15.42 -0.20 -21.86
C LEU A 347 -14.92 1.17 -22.37
N SER A 348 -13.99 1.81 -21.66
CA SER A 348 -13.47 3.14 -22.04
C SER A 348 -12.89 3.20 -23.45
N PRO A 349 -12.10 2.22 -23.96
CA PRO A 349 -11.60 2.23 -25.32
C PRO A 349 -12.72 2.15 -26.39
N HIS A 350 -13.90 1.69 -26.00
CA HIS A 350 -15.08 1.61 -26.85
C HIS A 350 -15.97 2.87 -26.79
N GLY A 351 -15.48 3.95 -26.16
CA GLY A 351 -16.15 5.24 -26.08
C GLY A 351 -17.20 5.36 -24.98
N TYR A 352 -17.20 4.44 -24.00
CA TYR A 352 -18.06 4.56 -22.82
C TYR A 352 -17.44 5.51 -21.79
N THR A 353 -18.26 6.39 -21.22
CA THR A 353 -17.92 7.09 -19.97
C THR A 353 -18.32 6.22 -18.79
N THR A 354 -17.38 5.97 -17.88
CA THR A 354 -17.62 5.11 -16.72
C THR A 354 -17.57 5.90 -15.43
N SER A 355 -18.51 5.64 -14.53
CA SER A 355 -18.60 6.30 -13.22
C SER A 355 -18.88 5.26 -12.14
N PHE A 356 -18.29 5.46 -10.97
CA PHE A 356 -18.52 4.65 -9.78
C PHE A 356 -19.00 5.56 -8.65
N PHE A 357 -20.17 5.22 -8.09
CA PHE A 357 -20.78 5.96 -6.98
C PHE A 357 -20.78 5.09 -5.73
N HIS A 358 -20.45 5.69 -4.61
CA HIS A 358 -20.42 5.02 -3.32
C HIS A 358 -20.89 5.97 -2.22
N GLY A 359 -21.74 5.49 -1.33
CA GLY A 359 -22.38 6.28 -0.28
C GLY A 359 -21.50 6.63 0.92
N ALA A 360 -20.20 6.36 0.86
CA ALA A 360 -19.25 6.66 1.94
C ALA A 360 -18.06 7.51 1.46
N THR A 361 -17.23 7.96 2.39
CA THR A 361 -16.01 8.72 2.06
C THR A 361 -14.95 7.83 1.42
N LYS A 362 -14.14 8.41 0.52
CA LYS A 362 -13.03 7.68 -0.12
C LYS A 362 -12.11 7.03 0.91
N GLY A 363 -11.77 5.76 0.71
CA GLY A 363 -10.91 4.99 1.61
C GLY A 363 -11.61 4.33 2.80
N THR A 364 -12.95 4.25 2.80
CA THR A 364 -13.72 3.53 3.83
C THR A 364 -13.90 2.05 3.53
N MET A 365 -13.65 1.62 2.29
CA MET A 365 -13.53 0.22 1.88
C MET A 365 -12.08 -0.15 1.66
#